data_c6ccc3ebcb8557ad23190fcf3066efde
#
_entry.id   c6ccc3ebcb8557ad23190fcf3066efde
#
_cell.length_a   1.000
_cell.length_b   1.000
_cell.length_c   1.000
_cell.angle_alpha   90.00
_cell.angle_beta   90.00
_cell.angle_gamma   90.00
#
_symmetry.space_group_name_H-M   'P 1'
#
loop_
_entity.id
_entity.type
_entity.pdbx_description
1 polymer ?
#
loop_
_entity_poly.entity_id
_entity_poly.type
_entity_poly.pdbx_seq_one_letter_code
_entity_poly.pdbx_strand_id
1 'polypeptide(L)'
;MNELYAATRFPSKRVAAARSDYHRGCSLAAAMPDPRTVSDRVSRLYTLLFVVCLGLLGFALYLQHWENLDPCPWCVVQRLGYILVGLIALVGALHRPGPIATVVYSTLGLAASAAGAAAAVYHVYLQSDPGRAAKCVGSPVERILDQLDVGAVIPPLLQYSGPCTLKPWAFLWLSIPEWSLVWFVLLGGAFVAVPFVAKRD
;
A
#
# COMPACT_ATOMS: atom_id res chain seq x y z
N MET A 1 26.30 73.35 30.54
CA MET A 1 25.83 72.51 29.41
C MET A 1 26.61 71.20 29.37
N ASN A 2 26.51 70.32 30.39
CA ASN A 2 27.28 69.07 30.42
C ASN A 2 26.65 68.01 31.35
N GLU A 3 25.28 67.84 31.32
CA GLU A 3 24.63 66.86 32.21
C GLU A 3 23.53 66.07 31.55
N LEU A 4 23.57 65.77 30.24
CA LEU A 4 22.55 65.04 29.58
C LEU A 4 23.03 63.75 28.83
N TYR A 5 24.21 63.22 29.21
CA TYR A 5 24.78 62.03 28.57
C TYR A 5 25.13 60.92 29.57
N ALA A 6 24.29 60.74 30.60
CA ALA A 6 24.42 59.59 31.48
C ALA A 6 23.08 58.87 31.61
N ALA A 7 23.01 57.67 31.15
CA ALA A 7 22.02 56.67 31.48
C ALA A 7 21.17 56.11 30.31
N THR A 8 21.81 55.41 29.39
CA THR A 8 21.17 54.23 28.81
C THR A 8 22.13 53.04 28.80
N ARG A 9 22.57 52.64 30.01
CA ARG A 9 23.14 51.28 30.16
C ARG A 9 21.99 50.27 30.05
N PHE A 10 21.73 49.75 28.86
CA PHE A 10 20.92 48.57 28.70
C PHE A 10 21.52 47.44 29.54
N PRO A 11 20.75 46.74 30.37
CA PRO A 11 21.25 45.70 31.25
C PRO A 11 21.75 44.53 30.40
N SER A 12 23.06 44.41 30.30
CA SER A 12 23.79 43.38 29.52
C SER A 12 23.34 41.95 29.83
N LYS A 13 22.80 41.69 31.01
CA LYS A 13 22.25 40.39 31.43
C LYS A 13 20.99 39.95 30.66
N ARG A 14 20.10 40.88 30.25
CA ARG A 14 18.90 40.55 29.47
C ARG A 14 19.22 40.20 28.01
N VAL A 15 20.23 40.86 27.45
CA VAL A 15 20.69 40.57 26.08
C VAL A 15 21.38 39.20 26.01
N ALA A 16 22.17 38.88 27.05
CA ALA A 16 22.82 37.57 27.13
C ALA A 16 21.82 36.43 27.31
N ALA A 17 20.76 36.61 28.14
CA ALA A 17 19.68 35.61 28.28
C ALA A 17 18.90 35.41 27.00
N ALA A 18 18.48 36.49 26.32
CA ALA A 18 17.79 36.41 25.05
C ALA A 18 18.61 35.69 23.93
N ARG A 19 19.94 35.92 23.95
CA ARG A 19 20.87 35.27 23.04
C ARG A 19 21.02 33.77 23.33
N SER A 20 21.02 33.37 24.61
CA SER A 20 21.06 31.98 25.05
C SER A 20 19.79 31.23 24.66
N ASP A 21 18.62 31.87 24.80
CA ASP A 21 17.34 31.27 24.43
C ASP A 21 17.16 31.16 22.88
N TYR A 22 17.69 32.16 22.15
CA TYR A 22 17.75 32.10 20.68
C TYR A 22 18.63 30.94 20.18
N HIS A 23 19.81 30.75 20.78
CA HIS A 23 20.70 29.63 20.45
C HIS A 23 20.10 28.26 20.83
N ARG A 24 19.36 28.16 21.95
CA ARG A 24 18.63 26.95 22.34
C ARG A 24 17.46 26.65 21.39
N GLY A 25 16.70 27.67 20.98
CA GLY A 25 15.64 27.55 20.02
C GLY A 25 16.15 27.12 18.64
N CYS A 26 17.29 27.68 18.22
CA CYS A 26 17.93 27.30 16.95
C CYS A 26 18.52 25.88 16.98
N SER A 27 19.03 25.43 18.14
CA SER A 27 19.54 24.05 18.31
C SER A 27 18.43 23.02 18.35
N LEU A 28 17.26 23.36 18.91
CA LEU A 28 16.06 22.48 18.87
C LEU A 28 15.43 22.41 17.47
N ALA A 29 15.44 23.49 16.69
CA ALA A 29 14.99 23.48 15.30
C ALA A 29 15.92 22.67 14.39
N ALA A 30 17.22 22.60 14.70
CA ALA A 30 18.17 21.75 13.96
C ALA A 30 18.03 20.25 14.27
N ALA A 31 17.31 19.88 15.33
CA ALA A 31 17.03 18.48 15.69
C ALA A 31 15.72 17.95 15.08
N MET A 32 14.94 18.78 14.39
CA MET A 32 13.76 18.32 13.66
C MET A 32 14.20 17.73 12.31
N PRO A 33 13.76 16.51 11.96
CA PRO A 33 14.06 15.93 10.66
C PRO A 33 13.51 16.83 9.55
N ASP A 34 14.28 16.99 8.48
CA ASP A 34 13.87 17.76 7.31
C ASP A 34 12.56 17.14 6.73
N PRO A 35 11.45 17.90 6.64
CA PRO A 35 10.20 17.40 6.09
C PRO A 35 10.35 16.75 4.71
N ARG A 36 11.35 17.12 3.93
CA ARG A 36 11.66 16.56 2.61
C ARG A 36 12.17 15.12 2.73
N THR A 37 13.05 14.84 3.71
CA THR A 37 13.62 13.50 3.90
C THR A 37 12.55 12.50 4.33
N VAL A 38 11.61 12.91 5.19
CA VAL A 38 10.46 12.07 5.60
C VAL A 38 9.54 11.78 4.41
N SER A 39 9.18 12.79 3.64
CA SER A 39 8.35 12.64 2.44
C SER A 39 9.00 11.71 1.41
N ASP A 40 10.32 11.82 1.21
CA ASP A 40 11.06 10.96 0.28
C ASP A 40 11.10 9.50 0.74
N ARG A 41 11.22 9.23 2.04
CA ARG A 41 11.15 7.85 2.58
C ARG A 41 9.77 7.25 2.41
N VAL A 42 8.73 7.99 2.74
CA VAL A 42 7.33 7.56 2.56
C VAL A 42 7.05 7.26 1.08
N SER A 43 7.48 8.15 0.19
CA SER A 43 7.34 7.96 -1.27
C SER A 43 8.06 6.68 -1.74
N ARG A 44 9.28 6.40 -1.25
CA ARG A 44 10.01 5.16 -1.58
C ARG A 44 9.30 3.91 -1.10
N LEU A 45 8.69 3.94 0.10
CA LEU A 45 7.91 2.81 0.60
C LEU A 45 6.68 2.54 -0.29
N TYR A 46 5.94 3.57 -0.67
CA TYR A 46 4.83 3.42 -1.61
C TYR A 46 5.29 2.93 -2.99
N THR A 47 6.44 3.42 -3.48
CA THR A 47 7.03 2.91 -4.73
C THR A 47 7.35 1.43 -4.63
N LEU A 48 7.92 0.98 -3.51
CA LEU A 48 8.21 -0.43 -3.27
C LEU A 48 6.93 -1.27 -3.28
N LEU A 49 5.87 -0.83 -2.60
CA LEU A 49 4.57 -1.51 -2.59
C LEU A 49 3.98 -1.62 -4.00
N PHE A 50 4.07 -0.56 -4.80
CA PHE A 50 3.65 -0.58 -6.20
C PHE A 50 4.43 -1.59 -7.02
N VAL A 51 5.77 -1.60 -6.91
CA VAL A 51 6.63 -2.55 -7.63
C VAL A 51 6.33 -3.99 -7.23
N VAL A 52 6.07 -4.25 -5.94
CA VAL A 52 5.64 -5.59 -5.48
C VAL A 52 4.32 -5.99 -6.14
N CYS A 53 3.32 -5.11 -6.18
CA CYS A 53 2.05 -5.41 -6.86
C CYS A 53 2.24 -5.70 -8.35
N LEU A 54 3.09 -4.94 -9.05
CA LEU A 54 3.44 -5.22 -10.46
C LEU A 54 4.12 -6.57 -10.62
N GLY A 55 5.04 -6.91 -9.72
CA GLY A 55 5.71 -8.22 -9.73
C GLY A 55 4.74 -9.38 -9.55
N LEU A 56 3.77 -9.26 -8.63
CA LEU A 56 2.73 -10.26 -8.40
C LEU A 56 1.80 -10.43 -9.60
N LEU A 57 1.39 -9.33 -10.24
CA LEU A 57 0.61 -9.36 -11.47
C LEU A 57 1.41 -9.97 -12.63
N GLY A 58 2.68 -9.60 -12.76
CA GLY A 58 3.58 -10.18 -13.76
C GLY A 58 3.78 -11.68 -13.55
N PHE A 59 3.91 -12.15 -12.31
CA PHE A 59 3.99 -13.56 -11.98
C PHE A 59 2.67 -14.30 -12.31
N ALA A 60 1.52 -13.68 -12.05
CA ALA A 60 0.22 -14.23 -12.41
C ALA A 60 0.06 -14.39 -13.94
N LEU A 61 0.56 -13.42 -14.72
CA LEU A 61 0.60 -13.51 -16.19
C LEU A 61 1.58 -14.59 -16.67
N TYR A 62 2.73 -14.73 -16.01
CA TYR A 62 3.68 -15.80 -16.31
C TYR A 62 3.02 -17.19 -16.14
N LEU A 63 2.36 -17.43 -15.01
CA LEU A 63 1.66 -18.69 -14.77
C LEU A 63 0.55 -18.95 -15.81
N GLN A 64 -0.17 -17.90 -16.21
CA GLN A 64 -1.23 -18.03 -17.22
C GLN A 64 -0.71 -18.38 -18.61
N HIS A 65 0.33 -17.68 -19.09
CA HIS A 65 0.77 -17.81 -20.48
C HIS A 65 1.85 -18.87 -20.67
N TRP A 66 2.66 -19.15 -19.66
CA TRP A 66 3.77 -20.12 -19.75
C TRP A 66 3.39 -21.49 -19.24
N GLU A 67 2.66 -21.52 -18.11
CA GLU A 67 2.18 -22.77 -17.52
C GLU A 67 0.78 -23.15 -18.02
N ASN A 68 0.16 -22.32 -18.88
CA ASN A 68 -1.21 -22.50 -19.39
C ASN A 68 -2.25 -22.69 -18.28
N LEU A 69 -2.11 -21.94 -17.19
CA LEU A 69 -3.02 -21.96 -16.06
C LEU A 69 -4.11 -20.90 -16.24
N ASP A 70 -5.24 -21.29 -16.78
CA ASP A 70 -6.38 -20.39 -16.96
C ASP A 70 -6.91 -19.89 -15.62
N PRO A 71 -7.00 -18.56 -15.42
CA PRO A 71 -7.53 -18.00 -14.18
C PRO A 71 -9.03 -18.24 -14.04
N CYS A 72 -9.50 -18.41 -12.82
CA CYS A 72 -10.92 -18.47 -12.49
C CYS A 72 -11.45 -17.06 -12.14
N PRO A 73 -12.78 -16.85 -12.03
CA PRO A 73 -13.36 -15.55 -11.65
C PRO A 73 -12.76 -14.98 -10.36
N TRP A 74 -12.54 -15.80 -9.34
CA TRP A 74 -11.93 -15.36 -8.07
C TRP A 74 -10.45 -15.01 -8.18
N CYS A 75 -9.74 -15.63 -9.13
CA CYS A 75 -8.36 -15.19 -9.46
C CYS A 75 -8.36 -13.78 -10.04
N VAL A 76 -9.33 -13.45 -10.89
CA VAL A 76 -9.48 -12.11 -11.46
C VAL A 76 -9.80 -11.08 -10.38
N VAL A 77 -10.68 -11.39 -9.42
CA VAL A 77 -10.96 -10.52 -8.27
C VAL A 77 -9.68 -10.21 -7.48
N GLN A 78 -8.83 -11.22 -7.25
CA GLN A 78 -7.53 -10.99 -6.56
C GLN A 78 -6.59 -10.13 -7.40
N ARG A 79 -6.54 -10.31 -8.73
CA ARG A 79 -5.77 -9.43 -9.63
C ARG A 79 -6.26 -7.98 -9.57
N LEU A 80 -7.59 -7.76 -9.58
CA LEU A 80 -8.20 -6.44 -9.38
C LEU A 80 -7.81 -5.85 -8.01
N GLY A 81 -7.75 -6.69 -6.97
CA GLY A 81 -7.24 -6.30 -5.65
C GLY A 81 -5.79 -5.78 -5.72
N TYR A 82 -4.88 -6.50 -6.39
CA TYR A 82 -3.49 -6.06 -6.58
C TYR A 82 -3.39 -4.78 -7.42
N ILE A 83 -4.22 -4.64 -8.46
CA ILE A 83 -4.29 -3.41 -9.26
C ILE A 83 -4.71 -2.23 -8.38
N LEU A 84 -5.77 -2.38 -7.58
CA LEU A 84 -6.26 -1.32 -6.70
C LEU A 84 -5.22 -0.94 -5.65
N VAL A 85 -4.62 -1.91 -4.96
CA VAL A 85 -3.55 -1.69 -3.98
C VAL A 85 -2.36 -0.99 -4.63
N GLY A 86 -1.95 -1.46 -5.82
CA GLY A 86 -0.86 -0.87 -6.59
C GLY A 86 -1.14 0.57 -7.02
N LEU A 87 -2.36 0.88 -7.48
CA LEU A 87 -2.77 2.25 -7.85
C LEU A 87 -2.75 3.20 -6.64
N ILE A 88 -3.26 2.76 -5.48
CA ILE A 88 -3.19 3.55 -4.24
C ILE A 88 -1.73 3.84 -3.87
N ALA A 89 -0.87 2.83 -3.94
CA ALA A 89 0.55 2.96 -3.68
C ALA A 89 1.23 3.89 -4.70
N LEU A 90 0.93 3.77 -5.99
CA LEU A 90 1.46 4.64 -7.04
C LEU A 90 1.09 6.10 -6.83
N VAL A 91 -0.20 6.38 -6.56
CA VAL A 91 -0.66 7.74 -6.27
C VAL A 91 0.02 8.29 -5.03
N GLY A 92 0.14 7.49 -3.95
CA GLY A 92 0.87 7.85 -2.74
C GLY A 92 2.35 8.17 -3.03
N ALA A 93 3.01 7.39 -3.88
CA ALA A 93 4.40 7.61 -4.28
C ALA A 93 4.59 8.94 -5.04
N LEU A 94 3.71 9.22 -6.01
CA LEU A 94 3.79 10.42 -6.85
C LEU A 94 3.40 11.69 -6.10
N HIS A 95 2.41 11.60 -5.23
CA HIS A 95 1.90 12.75 -4.48
C HIS A 95 2.87 13.23 -3.39
N ARG A 96 3.83 12.41 -2.96
CA ARG A 96 4.75 12.72 -1.83
C ARG A 96 3.99 13.26 -0.61
N PRO A 97 3.13 12.44 -0.01
CA PRO A 97 2.10 12.90 0.90
C PRO A 97 2.68 13.46 2.21
N GLY A 98 2.06 14.54 2.70
CA GLY A 98 2.25 14.99 4.08
C GLY A 98 1.60 14.00 5.09
N PRO A 99 1.71 14.26 6.41
CA PRO A 99 1.32 13.30 7.44
C PRO A 99 -0.15 12.85 7.36
N ILE A 100 -1.08 13.77 7.09
CA ILE A 100 -2.51 13.46 6.98
C ILE A 100 -2.79 12.61 5.74
N ALA A 101 -2.25 13.00 4.58
CA ALA A 101 -2.43 12.26 3.35
C ALA A 101 -1.78 10.87 3.41
N THR A 102 -0.65 10.73 4.11
CA THR A 102 -0.03 9.43 4.39
C THR A 102 -0.98 8.49 5.13
N VAL A 103 -1.67 8.98 6.17
CA VAL A 103 -2.67 8.17 6.89
C VAL A 103 -3.82 7.79 5.98
N VAL A 104 -4.33 8.71 5.15
CA VAL A 104 -5.43 8.44 4.20
C VAL A 104 -5.03 7.34 3.21
N TYR A 105 -3.88 7.45 2.52
CA TYR A 105 -3.42 6.42 1.58
C TYR A 105 -3.15 5.09 2.27
N SER A 106 -2.59 5.11 3.47
CA SER A 106 -2.36 3.89 4.26
C SER A 106 -3.66 3.20 4.65
N THR A 107 -4.68 3.95 5.05
CA THR A 107 -6.00 3.40 5.40
C THR A 107 -6.70 2.81 4.16
N LEU A 108 -6.66 3.52 3.02
CA LEU A 108 -7.21 3.02 1.76
C LEU A 108 -6.49 1.75 1.29
N GLY A 109 -5.14 1.74 1.36
CA GLY A 109 -4.34 0.57 0.98
C GLY A 109 -4.59 -0.63 1.89
N LEU A 110 -4.75 -0.40 3.20
CA LEU A 110 -5.13 -1.44 4.15
C LEU A 110 -6.52 -2.01 3.83
N ALA A 111 -7.52 -1.15 3.58
CA ALA A 111 -8.87 -1.58 3.24
C ALA A 111 -8.90 -2.40 1.94
N ALA A 112 -8.19 -1.96 0.91
CA ALA A 112 -8.07 -2.68 -0.36
C ALA A 112 -7.36 -4.04 -0.16
N SER A 113 -6.28 -4.08 0.64
CA SER A 113 -5.58 -5.33 0.97
C SER A 113 -6.47 -6.28 1.76
N ALA A 114 -7.27 -5.78 2.71
CA ALA A 114 -8.23 -6.59 3.47
C ALA A 114 -9.32 -7.18 2.57
N ALA A 115 -9.85 -6.41 1.61
CA ALA A 115 -10.81 -6.90 0.64
C ALA A 115 -10.20 -8.00 -0.26
N GLY A 116 -8.96 -7.81 -0.74
CA GLY A 116 -8.21 -8.82 -1.48
C GLY A 116 -7.95 -10.09 -0.67
N ALA A 117 -7.59 -9.95 0.61
CA ALA A 117 -7.42 -11.07 1.53
C ALA A 117 -8.73 -11.84 1.74
N ALA A 118 -9.86 -11.15 1.90
CA ALA A 118 -11.18 -11.77 2.02
C ALA A 118 -11.53 -12.59 0.76
N ALA A 119 -11.24 -12.05 -0.44
CA ALA A 119 -11.41 -12.78 -1.70
C ALA A 119 -10.52 -14.02 -1.76
N ALA A 120 -9.27 -13.93 -1.30
CA ALA A 120 -8.35 -15.04 -1.25
C ALA A 120 -8.82 -16.14 -0.28
N VAL A 121 -9.27 -15.77 0.93
CA VAL A 121 -9.87 -16.70 1.92
C VAL A 121 -11.06 -17.44 1.30
N TYR A 122 -11.97 -16.71 0.67
CA TYR A 122 -13.13 -17.33 0.05
C TYR A 122 -12.72 -18.29 -1.08
N HIS A 123 -11.71 -17.93 -1.87
CA HIS A 123 -11.20 -18.83 -2.92
C HIS A 123 -10.57 -20.10 -2.33
N VAL A 124 -9.80 -20.01 -1.24
CA VAL A 124 -9.29 -21.18 -0.49
C VAL A 124 -10.45 -22.04 0.00
N TYR A 125 -11.51 -21.42 0.52
CA TYR A 125 -12.73 -22.13 0.93
C TYR A 125 -13.38 -22.88 -0.24
N LEU A 126 -13.41 -22.34 -1.46
CA LEU A 126 -13.91 -23.04 -2.64
C LEU A 126 -13.02 -24.22 -3.03
N GLN A 127 -11.70 -24.11 -2.88
CA GLN A 127 -10.75 -25.17 -3.19
C GLN A 127 -10.75 -26.32 -2.17
N SER A 128 -11.31 -26.13 -0.98
CA SER A 128 -11.32 -27.16 0.07
C SER A 128 -12.29 -28.29 -0.18
N ASP A 129 -13.23 -28.15 -1.13
CA ASP A 129 -14.23 -29.17 -1.47
C ASP A 129 -14.66 -29.03 -2.94
N PRO A 130 -14.40 -30.06 -3.77
CA PRO A 130 -14.84 -30.08 -5.17
C PRO A 130 -16.35 -29.89 -5.37
N GLY A 131 -17.17 -30.32 -4.40
CA GLY A 131 -18.64 -30.14 -4.44
C GLY A 131 -19.07 -28.65 -4.41
N ARG A 132 -18.15 -27.73 -4.12
CA ARG A 132 -18.41 -26.28 -4.13
C ARG A 132 -18.23 -25.63 -5.51
N ALA A 133 -17.93 -26.40 -6.55
CA ALA A 133 -17.78 -25.87 -7.92
C ALA A 133 -18.99 -25.03 -8.37
N ALA A 134 -20.21 -25.46 -8.02
CA ALA A 134 -21.44 -24.74 -8.33
C ALA A 134 -21.53 -23.34 -7.68
N LYS A 135 -20.75 -23.05 -6.62
CA LYS A 135 -20.67 -21.72 -6.00
C LYS A 135 -19.71 -20.77 -6.73
N CYS A 136 -18.89 -21.28 -7.63
CA CYS A 136 -17.99 -20.51 -8.46
C CYS A 136 -18.69 -20.08 -9.75
N VAL A 137 -19.19 -21.06 -10.51
CA VAL A 137 -19.90 -20.84 -11.77
C VAL A 137 -21.29 -20.27 -11.49
N GLY A 138 -21.65 -19.19 -12.17
CA GLY A 138 -22.90 -18.47 -11.95
C GLY A 138 -22.97 -17.68 -10.65
N SER A 139 -21.83 -17.49 -9.99
CA SER A 139 -21.73 -16.68 -8.76
C SER A 139 -22.11 -15.21 -9.01
N PRO A 140 -22.58 -14.47 -7.97
CA PRO A 140 -22.82 -13.04 -8.12
C PRO A 140 -21.58 -12.27 -8.58
N VAL A 141 -20.38 -12.73 -8.20
CA VAL A 141 -19.11 -12.13 -8.62
C VAL A 141 -18.89 -12.33 -10.12
N GLU A 142 -19.08 -13.53 -10.64
CA GLU A 142 -18.95 -13.81 -12.07
C GLU A 142 -19.92 -12.95 -12.89
N ARG A 143 -21.19 -12.87 -12.47
CA ARG A 143 -22.19 -12.00 -13.13
C ARG A 143 -21.79 -10.54 -13.14
N ILE A 144 -21.19 -10.02 -12.06
CA ILE A 144 -20.70 -8.64 -11.98
C ILE A 144 -19.53 -8.45 -12.96
N LEU A 145 -18.58 -9.39 -13.00
CA LEU A 145 -17.45 -9.32 -13.91
C LEU A 145 -17.91 -9.34 -15.38
N ASP A 146 -18.91 -10.19 -15.71
CA ASP A 146 -19.49 -10.26 -17.04
C ASP A 146 -20.28 -8.99 -17.40
N GLN A 147 -21.09 -8.47 -16.48
CA GLN A 147 -21.85 -7.23 -16.71
C GLN A 147 -20.96 -6.00 -16.92
N LEU A 148 -19.81 -5.98 -16.25
CA LEU A 148 -18.82 -4.91 -16.40
C LEU A 148 -17.87 -5.14 -17.57
N ASP A 149 -17.99 -6.28 -18.26
CA ASP A 149 -17.09 -6.71 -19.35
C ASP A 149 -15.60 -6.56 -18.98
N VAL A 150 -15.29 -6.93 -17.73
CA VAL A 150 -13.95 -6.74 -17.16
C VAL A 150 -12.87 -7.44 -17.99
N GLY A 151 -13.23 -8.58 -18.59
CA GLY A 151 -12.35 -9.32 -19.50
C GLY A 151 -11.97 -8.56 -20.76
N ALA A 152 -12.78 -7.63 -21.24
CA ALA A 152 -12.48 -6.81 -22.42
C ALA A 152 -11.56 -5.61 -22.11
N VAL A 153 -11.49 -5.16 -20.85
CA VAL A 153 -10.68 -4.00 -20.46
C VAL A 153 -9.19 -4.27 -20.63
N ILE A 154 -8.71 -5.42 -20.11
CA ILE A 154 -7.33 -5.89 -20.30
C ILE A 154 -7.37 -7.40 -20.48
N PRO A 155 -7.68 -7.90 -21.70
CA PRO A 155 -7.90 -9.32 -21.94
C PRO A 155 -6.81 -10.25 -21.40
N PRO A 156 -5.49 -9.97 -21.59
CA PRO A 156 -4.44 -10.84 -21.10
C PRO A 156 -4.41 -11.00 -19.57
N LEU A 157 -4.96 -10.02 -18.84
CA LEU A 157 -4.88 -9.96 -17.37
C LEU A 157 -6.19 -10.39 -16.69
N LEU A 158 -7.33 -10.04 -17.29
CA LEU A 158 -8.65 -10.10 -16.64
C LEU A 158 -9.61 -11.11 -17.27
N GLN A 159 -9.25 -11.73 -18.39
CA GLN A 159 -10.03 -12.83 -18.99
C GLN A 159 -9.90 -14.08 -18.11
N TYR A 160 -10.98 -14.84 -17.99
CA TYR A 160 -11.04 -16.06 -17.18
C TYR A 160 -11.84 -17.16 -17.88
N SER A 161 -11.43 -18.42 -17.64
CA SER A 161 -12.07 -19.63 -18.16
C SER A 161 -11.84 -20.83 -17.23
N GLY A 162 -10.97 -20.68 -16.23
CA GLY A 162 -10.55 -21.76 -15.36
C GLY A 162 -11.53 -22.09 -14.24
N PRO A 163 -11.52 -23.33 -13.73
CA PRO A 163 -12.32 -23.75 -12.60
C PRO A 163 -11.73 -23.25 -11.26
N CYS A 164 -12.60 -22.87 -10.29
CA CYS A 164 -12.15 -22.36 -8.98
C CYS A 164 -11.71 -23.45 -8.01
N THR A 165 -12.08 -24.69 -8.22
CA THR A 165 -11.86 -25.77 -7.25
C THR A 165 -10.57 -26.56 -7.45
N LEU A 166 -9.96 -26.44 -8.62
CA LEU A 166 -8.71 -27.12 -8.91
C LEU A 166 -7.51 -26.40 -8.27
N LYS A 167 -6.50 -27.19 -7.88
CA LYS A 167 -5.19 -26.72 -7.42
C LYS A 167 -4.12 -27.11 -8.45
N PRO A 168 -4.12 -26.50 -9.64
CA PRO A 168 -3.24 -26.92 -10.73
C PRO A 168 -1.76 -26.64 -10.44
N TRP A 169 -1.48 -25.73 -9.49
CA TRP A 169 -0.14 -25.34 -9.10
C TRP A 169 -0.05 -25.17 -7.57
N ALA A 170 1.04 -25.63 -6.99
CA ALA A 170 1.37 -25.44 -5.59
C ALA A 170 2.90 -25.28 -5.43
N PHE A 171 3.28 -24.33 -4.63
CA PHE A 171 4.68 -24.08 -4.24
C PHE A 171 4.77 -24.05 -2.72
N LEU A 172 5.70 -24.81 -2.14
CA LEU A 172 5.84 -24.99 -0.69
C LEU A 172 4.49 -25.37 -0.02
N TRP A 173 3.77 -26.30 -0.65
CA TRP A 173 2.44 -26.81 -0.22
C TRP A 173 1.29 -25.80 -0.27
N LEU A 174 1.57 -24.53 -0.61
CA LEU A 174 0.54 -23.49 -0.74
C LEU A 174 0.09 -23.36 -2.19
N SER A 175 -1.23 -23.32 -2.39
CA SER A 175 -1.87 -23.01 -3.67
C SER A 175 -1.77 -21.53 -4.02
N ILE A 176 -2.11 -21.17 -5.26
CA ILE A 176 -2.09 -19.77 -5.72
C ILE A 176 -2.90 -18.84 -4.79
N PRO A 177 -4.17 -19.15 -4.40
CA PRO A 177 -4.92 -18.25 -3.51
C PRO A 177 -4.37 -18.19 -2.09
N GLU A 178 -3.74 -19.26 -1.58
CA GLU A 178 -3.07 -19.23 -0.27
C GLU A 178 -1.85 -18.28 -0.30
N TRP A 179 -1.05 -18.32 -1.36
CA TRP A 179 0.03 -17.34 -1.57
C TRP A 179 -0.51 -15.92 -1.73
N SER A 180 -1.62 -15.76 -2.45
CA SER A 180 -2.28 -14.47 -2.59
C SER A 180 -2.73 -13.91 -1.24
N LEU A 181 -3.28 -14.77 -0.36
CA LEU A 181 -3.63 -14.37 1.01
C LEU A 181 -2.41 -13.87 1.78
N VAL A 182 -1.30 -14.60 1.74
CA VAL A 182 -0.03 -14.20 2.40
C VAL A 182 0.40 -12.82 1.91
N TRP A 183 0.39 -12.59 0.60
CA TRP A 183 0.79 -11.31 0.04
C TRP A 183 -0.15 -10.15 0.40
N PHE A 184 -1.47 -10.36 0.42
CA PHE A 184 -2.41 -9.33 0.88
C PHE A 184 -2.21 -8.98 2.35
N VAL A 185 -1.91 -9.96 3.22
CA VAL A 185 -1.61 -9.71 4.64
C VAL A 185 -0.31 -8.91 4.78
N LEU A 186 0.74 -9.26 4.03
CA LEU A 186 2.01 -8.52 4.03
C LEU A 186 1.85 -7.09 3.51
N LEU A 187 1.11 -6.89 2.42
CA LEU A 187 0.81 -5.56 1.87
C LEU A 187 0.02 -4.72 2.86
N GLY A 188 -1.05 -5.27 3.46
CA GLY A 188 -1.83 -4.59 4.49
C GLY A 188 -0.98 -4.20 5.70
N GLY A 189 -0.13 -5.11 6.20
CA GLY A 189 0.81 -4.83 7.28
C GLY A 189 1.82 -3.74 6.92
N ALA A 190 2.31 -3.73 5.68
CA ALA A 190 3.20 -2.69 5.20
C ALA A 190 2.51 -1.31 5.16
N PHE A 191 1.24 -1.24 4.69
CA PHE A 191 0.47 0.01 4.75
C PHE A 191 0.26 0.50 6.18
N VAL A 192 0.05 -0.39 7.15
CA VAL A 192 -0.02 -0.02 8.58
C VAL A 192 1.32 0.55 9.05
N ALA A 193 2.45 0.02 8.61
CA ALA A 193 3.77 0.44 9.04
C ALA A 193 4.18 1.83 8.49
N VAL A 194 3.72 2.23 7.30
CA VAL A 194 4.11 3.50 6.64
C VAL A 194 3.92 4.73 7.54
N PRO A 195 2.76 4.98 8.21
CA PRO A 195 2.59 6.15 9.08
C PRO A 195 3.51 6.16 10.30
N PHE A 196 3.90 4.98 10.80
CA PHE A 196 4.83 4.88 11.94
C PHE A 196 6.26 5.22 11.53
N VAL A 197 6.67 4.83 10.32
CA VAL A 197 7.96 5.24 9.76
C VAL A 197 8.01 6.74 9.54
N ALA A 198 6.90 7.34 9.09
CA ALA A 198 6.78 8.79 8.93
C ALA A 198 6.86 9.58 10.26
N LYS A 199 6.53 8.96 11.40
CA LYS A 199 6.54 9.61 12.74
C LYS A 199 7.84 9.43 13.51
N ARG A 200 8.71 8.49 13.13
CA ARG A 200 9.93 8.13 13.89
C ARG A 200 11.08 9.10 13.71
N ASP A 201 10.95 10.06 12.85
CA ASP A 201 11.92 11.12 12.56
C ASP A 201 11.32 12.49 12.92
#